data_1a9c0d2fb3afba73372535621a7beb6f
#
_entry.id   1a9c0d2fb3afba73372535621a7beb6f
#
_cell.length_a   1.000
_cell.length_b   1.000
_cell.length_c   1.000
_cell.angle_alpha   90.00
_cell.angle_beta   90.00
_cell.angle_gamma   90.00
#
_symmetry.space_group_name_H-M   'P 1'
#
loop_
_entity.id
_entity.type
_entity.pdbx_description
1 polymer ?
#
loop_
_entity_poly.entity_id
_entity_poly.type
_entity_poly.pdbx_seq_one_letter_code
_entity_poly.pdbx_strand_id
1 'polypeptide(L)'
;MTEPIVPGRLDRYAALALQIDCDGVHPDHDRESAARRMQASLIRIGQALEGARRWIGPELKLVVLPEYVLTGPPWGETIPQWAAKAALAPDGPEYEALAALAQRHGVFLAGNSYETDRHFPGLYFQACWIFDPSGDRILTYRRLI
;
A
#
# COMPACT_ATOMS: atom_id res chain seq x y z
N MET A 1 -18.07 -24.82 24.17
CA MET A 1 -17.05 -25.81 23.77
C MET A 1 -16.20 -25.16 22.71
N THR A 2 -14.96 -24.80 23.05
CA THR A 2 -13.97 -24.29 22.10
C THR A 2 -13.42 -25.47 21.29
N GLU A 3 -13.54 -25.43 19.98
CA GLU A 3 -12.91 -26.43 19.11
C GLU A 3 -11.39 -26.46 19.36
N PRO A 4 -10.77 -27.65 19.37
CA PRO A 4 -9.32 -27.75 19.57
C PRO A 4 -8.60 -27.05 18.40
N ILE A 5 -7.63 -26.19 18.72
CA ILE A 5 -6.74 -25.57 17.74
C ILE A 5 -5.91 -26.69 17.10
N VAL A 6 -6.22 -26.98 15.84
CA VAL A 6 -5.41 -27.91 15.05
C VAL A 6 -4.20 -27.14 14.52
N PRO A 7 -2.95 -27.49 14.88
CA PRO A 7 -1.76 -26.82 14.38
C PRO A 7 -1.74 -26.81 12.85
N GLY A 8 -1.59 -25.61 12.24
CA GLY A 8 -1.54 -25.42 10.79
C GLY A 8 -2.87 -25.17 10.09
N ARG A 9 -4.00 -25.18 10.79
CA ARG A 9 -5.29 -24.79 10.21
C ARG A 9 -5.59 -23.34 10.57
N LEU A 10 -5.70 -22.48 9.55
CA LEU A 10 -6.19 -21.11 9.71
C LEU A 10 -7.72 -21.13 9.82
N ASP A 11 -8.25 -20.28 10.68
CA ASP A 11 -9.67 -19.98 10.72
C ASP A 11 -10.12 -19.35 9.40
N ARG A 12 -11.39 -19.51 9.08
CA ARG A 12 -11.98 -18.85 7.92
C ARG A 12 -11.89 -17.34 8.07
N TYR A 13 -11.49 -16.65 7.00
CA TYR A 13 -11.45 -15.20 6.94
C TYR A 13 -11.90 -14.70 5.57
N ALA A 14 -12.31 -13.45 5.50
CA ALA A 14 -12.58 -12.76 4.26
C ALA A 14 -11.33 -12.01 3.79
N ALA A 15 -11.02 -12.15 2.51
CA ALA A 15 -10.01 -11.37 1.81
C ALA A 15 -10.70 -10.48 0.76
N LEU A 16 -10.24 -9.25 0.62
CA LEU A 16 -10.76 -8.25 -0.31
C LEU A 16 -9.68 -7.82 -1.29
N ALA A 17 -9.89 -8.05 -2.58
CA ALA A 17 -9.20 -7.33 -3.64
C ALA A 17 -9.92 -5.99 -3.82
N LEU A 18 -9.36 -4.91 -3.28
CA LEU A 18 -9.98 -3.60 -3.30
C LEU A 18 -9.84 -2.97 -4.68
N GLN A 19 -10.93 -2.86 -5.41
CA GLN A 19 -10.98 -2.21 -6.73
C GLN A 19 -11.35 -0.74 -6.55
N ILE A 20 -10.37 0.14 -6.74
CA ILE A 20 -10.53 1.59 -6.73
C ILE A 20 -9.72 2.22 -7.86
N ASP A 21 -10.09 3.45 -8.24
CA ASP A 21 -9.37 4.19 -9.26
C ASP A 21 -7.95 4.55 -8.78
N CYS A 22 -6.97 4.36 -9.68
CA CYS A 22 -5.62 4.85 -9.51
C CYS A 22 -5.53 6.26 -10.07
N ASP A 23 -5.37 7.25 -9.19
CA ASP A 23 -5.13 8.64 -9.58
C ASP A 23 -3.62 8.88 -9.70
N GLY A 24 -3.08 8.57 -10.89
CA GLY A 24 -1.64 8.62 -11.15
C GLY A 24 -1.05 10.03 -11.05
N VAL A 25 0.22 10.12 -10.66
CA VAL A 25 0.96 11.38 -10.46
C VAL A 25 1.55 11.96 -11.74
N HIS A 26 1.10 11.50 -12.92
CA HIS A 26 1.59 11.98 -14.21
C HIS A 26 1.40 13.50 -14.43
N PRO A 27 0.25 14.10 -14.06
CA PRO A 27 0.06 15.54 -14.25
C PRO A 27 0.91 16.39 -13.34
N ASP A 28 1.49 15.81 -12.30
CA ASP A 28 2.26 16.54 -11.30
C ASP A 28 3.70 16.78 -11.79
N HIS A 29 4.21 17.97 -11.55
CA HIS A 29 5.53 18.37 -12.04
C HIS A 29 6.66 18.12 -11.03
N ASP A 30 6.31 17.99 -9.75
CA ASP A 30 7.25 17.85 -8.64
C ASP A 30 6.76 16.88 -7.55
N ARG A 31 7.65 16.59 -6.59
CA ARG A 31 7.36 15.71 -5.46
C ARG A 31 6.24 16.25 -4.58
N GLU A 32 6.15 17.55 -4.39
CA GLU A 32 5.17 18.16 -3.49
C GLU A 32 3.75 17.99 -4.04
N SER A 33 3.54 18.28 -5.32
CA SER A 33 2.23 18.07 -5.97
C SER A 33 1.86 16.59 -6.05
N ALA A 34 2.83 15.71 -6.36
CA ALA A 34 2.63 14.28 -6.35
C ALA A 34 2.26 13.75 -4.95
N ALA A 35 2.92 14.24 -3.89
CA ALA A 35 2.62 13.86 -2.52
C ALA A 35 1.18 14.26 -2.11
N ARG A 36 0.72 15.45 -2.51
CA ARG A 36 -0.68 15.86 -2.27
C ARG A 36 -1.68 14.92 -2.95
N ARG A 37 -1.40 14.49 -4.18
CA ARG A 37 -2.24 13.52 -4.92
C ARG A 37 -2.22 12.15 -4.27
N MET A 38 -1.06 11.67 -3.86
CA MET A 38 -0.93 10.41 -3.10
C MET A 38 -1.69 10.47 -1.78
N GLN A 39 -1.63 11.60 -1.08
CA GLN A 39 -2.40 11.79 0.16
C GLN A 39 -3.91 11.74 -0.10
N ALA A 40 -4.41 12.34 -1.18
CA ALA A 40 -5.82 12.23 -1.56
C ALA A 40 -6.19 10.76 -1.87
N SER A 41 -5.31 10.00 -2.51
CA SER A 41 -5.50 8.57 -2.76
C SER A 41 -5.55 7.77 -1.46
N LEU A 42 -4.68 8.05 -0.49
CA LEU A 42 -4.69 7.42 0.84
C LEU A 42 -6.01 7.68 1.59
N ILE A 43 -6.56 8.89 1.50
CA ILE A 43 -7.88 9.21 2.06
C ILE A 43 -8.97 8.38 1.40
N ARG A 44 -8.98 8.26 0.05
CA ARG A 44 -9.96 7.43 -0.67
C ARG A 44 -9.83 5.95 -0.29
N ILE A 45 -8.62 5.44 -0.16
CA ILE A 45 -8.36 4.07 0.33
C ILE A 45 -8.98 3.88 1.72
N GLY A 46 -8.75 4.81 2.63
CA GLY A 46 -9.32 4.76 3.98
C GLY A 46 -10.84 4.74 3.98
N GLN A 47 -11.49 5.56 3.16
CA GLN A 47 -12.95 5.58 3.01
C GLN A 47 -13.49 4.26 2.44
N ALA A 48 -12.82 3.71 1.44
CA ALA A 48 -13.18 2.42 0.85
C ALA A 48 -13.03 1.26 1.85
N LEU A 49 -11.95 1.27 2.64
CA LEU A 49 -11.74 0.29 3.72
C LEU A 49 -12.83 0.40 4.80
N GLU A 50 -13.22 1.61 5.19
CA GLU A 50 -14.29 1.81 6.14
C GLU A 50 -15.63 1.25 5.63
N GLY A 51 -15.97 1.51 4.36
CA GLY A 51 -17.16 0.95 3.72
C GLY A 51 -17.10 -0.57 3.66
N ALA A 52 -15.98 -1.14 3.22
CA ALA A 52 -15.78 -2.58 3.15
C ALA A 52 -15.89 -3.24 4.52
N ARG A 53 -15.32 -2.63 5.56
CA ARG A 53 -15.37 -3.13 6.94
C ARG A 53 -16.81 -3.14 7.49
N ARG A 54 -17.59 -2.11 7.18
CA ARG A 54 -19.01 -2.06 7.56
C ARG A 54 -19.83 -3.15 6.87
N TRP A 55 -19.54 -3.43 5.61
CA TRP A 55 -20.27 -4.40 4.81
C TRP A 55 -19.89 -5.86 5.11
N ILE A 56 -18.58 -6.17 5.16
CA ILE A 56 -18.04 -7.53 5.34
C ILE A 56 -18.01 -7.90 6.83
N GLY A 57 -17.78 -6.93 7.71
CA GLY A 57 -17.68 -7.15 9.14
C GLY A 57 -16.29 -7.59 9.63
N PRO A 58 -16.22 -8.18 10.84
CA PRO A 58 -14.96 -8.54 11.51
C PRO A 58 -14.19 -9.68 10.82
N GLU A 59 -14.85 -10.39 9.90
CA GLU A 59 -14.25 -11.47 9.11
C GLU A 59 -13.21 -10.97 8.10
N LEU A 60 -13.27 -9.67 7.73
CA LEU A 60 -12.28 -9.08 6.83
C LEU A 60 -10.92 -9.00 7.52
N LYS A 61 -9.97 -9.80 7.04
CA LYS A 61 -8.61 -9.87 7.60
C LYS A 61 -7.53 -9.42 6.63
N LEU A 62 -7.73 -9.58 5.32
CA LEU A 62 -6.74 -9.24 4.31
C LEU A 62 -7.36 -8.31 3.28
N VAL A 63 -6.67 -7.22 2.97
CA VAL A 63 -7.00 -6.31 1.88
C VAL A 63 -5.79 -6.17 0.97
N VAL A 64 -6.02 -6.34 -0.33
CA VAL A 64 -5.00 -6.17 -1.36
C VAL A 64 -5.37 -4.97 -2.22
N LEU A 65 -4.47 -4.00 -2.30
CA LEU A 65 -4.62 -2.79 -3.10
C LEU A 65 -4.25 -3.04 -4.57
N PRO A 66 -4.79 -2.25 -5.51
CA PRO A 66 -4.36 -2.27 -6.90
C PRO A 66 -2.87 -1.95 -7.05
N GLU A 67 -2.28 -2.46 -8.14
CA GLU A 67 -0.89 -2.17 -8.49
C GLU A 67 -0.70 -0.65 -8.69
N TYR A 68 0.35 -0.10 -8.07
CA TYR A 68 0.72 1.33 -8.15
C TYR A 68 -0.41 2.31 -7.80
N VAL A 69 -1.30 1.94 -6.90
CA VAL A 69 -2.51 2.70 -6.56
C VAL A 69 -2.24 4.15 -6.16
N LEU A 70 -1.04 4.46 -5.63
CA LEU A 70 -0.67 5.82 -5.21
C LEU A 70 -0.08 6.66 -6.34
N THR A 71 0.55 6.04 -7.34
CA THR A 71 1.38 6.78 -8.30
C THR A 71 1.01 6.55 -9.76
N GLY A 72 0.40 5.41 -10.09
CA GLY A 72 0.41 4.89 -11.45
C GLY A 72 1.83 4.44 -11.89
N PRO A 73 1.98 3.85 -13.08
CA PRO A 73 3.27 3.50 -13.65
C PRO A 73 3.97 4.72 -14.26
N PRO A 74 5.30 4.76 -14.45
CA PRO A 74 5.98 5.81 -15.19
C PRO A 74 5.52 5.82 -16.65
N TRP A 75 5.32 7.01 -17.20
CA TRP A 75 4.85 7.19 -18.58
C TRP A 75 5.66 8.27 -19.30
N GLY A 76 6.88 7.90 -19.68
CA GLY A 76 7.79 8.80 -20.40
C GLY A 76 8.80 9.53 -19.53
N GLU A 77 8.67 9.46 -18.19
CA GLU A 77 9.70 9.97 -17.29
C GLU A 77 10.94 9.06 -17.31
N THR A 78 12.10 9.67 -17.17
CA THR A 78 13.34 8.93 -16.92
C THR A 78 13.34 8.34 -15.51
N ILE A 79 14.18 7.32 -15.27
CA ILE A 79 14.30 6.70 -13.95
C ILE A 79 14.58 7.72 -12.85
N PRO A 80 15.57 8.65 -12.98
CA PRO A 80 15.79 9.67 -11.94
C PRO A 80 14.61 10.62 -11.74
N GLN A 81 13.92 11.01 -12.82
CA GLN A 81 12.75 11.87 -12.71
C GLN A 81 11.61 11.19 -11.94
N TRP A 82 11.33 9.93 -12.26
CA TRP A 82 10.31 9.16 -11.56
C TRP A 82 10.70 8.88 -10.12
N ALA A 83 11.96 8.51 -9.86
CA ALA A 83 12.49 8.33 -8.51
C ALA A 83 12.27 9.58 -7.65
N ALA A 84 12.60 10.76 -8.16
CA ALA A 84 12.45 12.02 -7.44
C ALA A 84 10.99 12.42 -7.22
N LYS A 85 10.10 12.16 -8.19
CA LYS A 85 8.69 12.56 -8.15
C LYS A 85 7.80 11.59 -7.41
N ALA A 86 7.92 10.29 -7.67
CA ALA A 86 6.91 9.29 -7.35
C ALA A 86 7.36 8.19 -6.38
N ALA A 87 8.65 7.89 -6.31
CA ALA A 87 9.11 6.81 -5.44
C ALA A 87 9.02 7.20 -3.96
N LEU A 88 8.59 6.26 -3.14
CA LEU A 88 8.39 6.45 -1.71
C LEU A 88 9.71 6.22 -0.95
N ALA A 89 9.94 6.99 0.09
CA ALA A 89 10.99 6.67 1.04
C ALA A 89 10.53 5.50 1.94
N PRO A 90 11.40 4.54 2.29
CA PRO A 90 11.04 3.39 3.12
C PRO A 90 10.45 3.75 4.49
N ASP A 91 10.81 4.90 5.02
CA ASP A 91 10.39 5.51 6.28
C ASP A 91 9.57 6.80 6.05
N GLY A 92 8.97 6.93 4.87
CA GLY A 92 8.23 8.13 4.46
C GLY A 92 6.76 8.15 4.90
N PRO A 93 6.14 9.34 4.81
CA PRO A 93 4.79 9.57 5.30
C PRO A 93 3.71 8.74 4.60
N GLU A 94 3.94 8.32 3.37
CA GLU A 94 3.01 7.46 2.65
C GLU A 94 2.93 6.07 3.27
N TYR A 95 4.07 5.50 3.65
CA TYR A 95 4.12 4.21 4.35
C TYR A 95 3.57 4.31 5.77
N GLU A 96 3.82 5.42 6.48
CA GLU A 96 3.20 5.67 7.78
C GLU A 96 1.68 5.73 7.68
N ALA A 97 1.15 6.39 6.66
CA ALA A 97 -0.29 6.46 6.43
C ALA A 97 -0.91 5.08 6.07
N LEU A 98 -0.22 4.27 5.26
CA LEU A 98 -0.65 2.89 4.96
C LEU A 98 -0.64 2.01 6.21
N ALA A 99 0.38 2.11 7.04
CA ALA A 99 0.48 1.43 8.34
C ALA A 99 -0.69 1.82 9.26
N ALA A 100 -0.97 3.12 9.35
CA ALA A 100 -2.10 3.64 10.13
C ALA A 100 -3.46 3.14 9.62
N LEU A 101 -3.63 2.96 8.31
CA LEU A 101 -4.84 2.36 7.73
C LEU A 101 -4.97 0.90 8.11
N ALA A 102 -3.90 0.10 8.01
CA ALA A 102 -3.90 -1.30 8.44
C ALA A 102 -4.30 -1.44 9.91
N GLN A 103 -3.69 -0.63 10.78
CA GLN A 103 -3.96 -0.60 12.22
C GLN A 103 -5.40 -0.17 12.52
N ARG A 104 -5.86 0.95 11.94
CA ARG A 104 -7.21 1.49 12.17
C ARG A 104 -8.30 0.49 11.83
N HIS A 105 -8.13 -0.25 10.74
CA HIS A 105 -9.12 -1.20 10.26
C HIS A 105 -8.90 -2.63 10.75
N GLY A 106 -7.80 -2.91 11.47
CA GLY A 106 -7.48 -4.22 12.01
C GLY A 106 -7.33 -5.29 10.93
N VAL A 107 -6.65 -4.95 9.82
CA VAL A 107 -6.47 -5.82 8.65
C VAL A 107 -5.00 -5.92 8.26
N PHE A 108 -4.63 -7.03 7.63
CA PHE A 108 -3.43 -7.09 6.81
C PHE A 108 -3.68 -6.28 5.54
N LEU A 109 -2.83 -5.30 5.26
CA LEU A 109 -2.92 -4.44 4.08
C LEU A 109 -1.72 -4.71 3.17
N ALA A 110 -1.99 -5.25 1.99
CA ALA A 110 -0.98 -5.59 1.00
C ALA A 110 -1.06 -4.67 -0.22
N GLY A 111 0.08 -4.34 -0.79
CA GLY A 111 0.16 -3.54 -2.00
C GLY A 111 1.58 -3.48 -2.56
N ASN A 112 1.79 -2.60 -3.51
CA ASN A 112 3.12 -2.30 -4.01
C ASN A 112 3.30 -0.81 -4.30
N SER A 113 4.56 -0.40 -4.38
CA SER A 113 4.97 0.98 -4.65
C SER A 113 6.32 1.00 -5.33
N TYR A 114 6.67 2.12 -5.94
CA TYR A 114 8.06 2.43 -6.22
C TYR A 114 8.71 2.92 -4.94
N GLU A 115 9.88 2.37 -4.60
CA GLU A 115 10.59 2.65 -3.35
C GLU A 115 12.03 3.07 -3.65
N THR A 116 12.46 4.18 -3.05
CA THR A 116 13.87 4.60 -3.11
C THR A 116 14.73 3.78 -2.17
N ASP A 117 16.04 3.79 -2.42
CA ASP A 117 17.01 3.16 -1.53
C ASP A 117 18.23 4.08 -1.37
N ARG A 118 18.66 4.28 -0.13
CA ARG A 118 19.82 5.14 0.20
C ARG A 118 21.13 4.69 -0.43
N HIS A 119 21.26 3.39 -0.73
CA HIS A 119 22.47 2.82 -1.32
C HIS A 119 22.47 2.92 -2.84
N PHE A 120 21.33 3.26 -3.46
CA PHE A 120 21.15 3.37 -4.90
C PHE A 120 20.49 4.72 -5.27
N PRO A 121 21.19 5.85 -5.04
CA PRO A 121 20.63 7.17 -5.30
C PRO A 121 20.26 7.34 -6.78
N GLY A 122 19.09 7.94 -7.03
CA GLY A 122 18.57 8.15 -8.39
C GLY A 122 17.91 6.93 -9.02
N LEU A 123 17.86 5.80 -8.32
CA LEU A 123 17.13 4.62 -8.70
C LEU A 123 15.90 4.40 -7.80
N TYR A 124 15.00 3.55 -8.24
CA TYR A 124 13.89 3.05 -7.45
C TYR A 124 13.70 1.56 -7.70
N PHE A 125 13.05 0.91 -6.77
CA PHE A 125 12.68 -0.50 -6.85
C PHE A 125 11.16 -0.61 -6.83
N GLN A 126 10.63 -1.59 -7.53
CA GLN A 126 9.25 -2.02 -7.32
C GLN A 126 9.23 -2.89 -6.07
N ALA A 127 8.60 -2.39 -5.01
CA ALA A 127 8.51 -3.08 -3.73
C ALA A 127 7.07 -3.51 -3.45
N CYS A 128 6.86 -4.80 -3.21
CA CYS A 128 5.64 -5.31 -2.60
C CYS A 128 5.80 -5.29 -1.09
N TRP A 129 4.75 -4.96 -0.39
CA TRP A 129 4.74 -4.82 1.06
C TRP A 129 3.45 -5.34 1.67
N ILE A 130 3.53 -5.77 2.93
CA ILE A 130 2.38 -6.11 3.76
C ILE A 130 2.56 -5.43 5.11
N PHE A 131 1.55 -4.66 5.52
CA PHE A 131 1.38 -4.19 6.88
C PHE A 131 0.42 -5.09 7.62
N ASP A 132 0.74 -5.43 8.86
CA ASP A 132 -0.14 -6.21 9.73
C ASP A 132 -1.16 -5.33 10.47
N PRO A 133 -2.11 -5.91 11.22
CA PRO A 133 -3.10 -5.16 11.99
C PRO A 133 -2.51 -4.28 13.11
N SER A 134 -1.25 -4.43 13.47
CA SER A 134 -0.54 -3.55 14.41
C SER A 134 0.09 -2.34 13.73
N GLY A 135 0.11 -2.32 12.39
CA GLY A 135 0.77 -1.30 11.58
C GLY A 135 2.23 -1.61 11.30
N ASP A 136 2.72 -2.78 11.66
CA ASP A 136 4.07 -3.20 11.36
C ASP A 136 4.20 -3.69 9.93
N ARG A 137 5.26 -3.26 9.22
CA ARG A 137 5.57 -3.76 7.88
C ARG A 137 6.28 -5.11 7.99
N ILE A 138 5.52 -6.19 7.89
CA ILE A 138 5.98 -7.57 8.10
C ILE A 138 6.57 -8.22 6.85
N LEU A 139 6.36 -7.63 5.67
CA LEU A 139 6.93 -8.09 4.40
C LEU A 139 7.36 -6.91 3.56
N THR A 140 8.56 -7.00 3.00
CA THR A 140 9.03 -6.17 1.88
C THR A 140 9.73 -7.09 0.89
N TYR A 141 9.20 -7.15 -0.32
CA TYR A 141 9.79 -7.90 -1.43
C TYR A 141 10.05 -6.95 -2.60
N ARG A 142 11.31 -6.84 -3.02
CA ARG A 142 11.72 -6.04 -4.18
C ARG A 142 11.80 -6.90 -5.41
N ARG A 143 11.09 -6.48 -6.44
CA ARG A 143 11.15 -7.12 -7.74
C ARG A 143 12.43 -6.69 -8.46
N LEU A 144 13.17 -7.67 -8.98
CA LEU A 144 14.21 -7.42 -9.95
C LEU A 144 13.54 -7.18 -11.31
N ILE A 145 13.95 -6.10 -11.98
CA ILE A 145 13.51 -5.74 -13.33
C ILE A 145 14.60 -6.12 -14.30
#